data_a79f0adde260061c9ca821f14126856b
#
_entry.id   a79f0adde260061c9ca821f14126856b
#
_cell.length_a   1.000
_cell.length_b   1.000
_cell.length_c   1.000
_cell.angle_alpha   90.00
_cell.angle_beta   90.00
_cell.angle_gamma   90.00
#
_symmetry.space_group_name_H-M   'P 1'
#
loop_
_entity.id
_entity.type
_entity.pdbx_description
1 polymer ?
#
loop_
_entity_poly.entity_id
_entity_poly.type
_entity_poly.pdbx_seq_one_letter_code
_entity_poly.pdbx_strand_id
1 'polypeptide(L)'
;ITTNLPYVPGAHLVFDHHESETVRNAGRRDTNHIIEAHAPSAARVVYNHYGGKAAFPRITEEMMAAVDQADSAQYSREDILAPQGWVLLNYLMDSRTGLGRFRDFRISNYALMMDLIKYCRDHTIEQILELPDVQERVALYREHAVKAREQLERCAIEPGNLVVLDLRDEETIWATN
;
A
#
# COMPACT_ATOMS: atom_id res chain seq x y z
N ILE A 1 17.46 11.25 5.82
CA ILE A 1 16.41 11.47 4.83
C ILE A 1 15.11 10.89 5.37
N THR A 2 14.01 11.61 5.25
CA THR A 2 12.67 11.13 5.57
C THR A 2 11.79 11.22 4.33
N THR A 3 10.84 10.30 4.19
CA THR A 3 9.88 10.26 3.10
C THR A 3 8.48 9.99 3.64
N ASN A 4 7.47 10.62 3.06
CA ASN A 4 6.06 10.40 3.41
C ASN A 4 5.75 10.68 4.91
N LEU A 5 6.44 11.65 5.47
CA LEU A 5 6.31 12.06 6.86
C LEU A 5 6.29 13.60 6.96
N PRO A 6 5.63 14.17 7.98
CA PRO A 6 5.71 15.60 8.26
C PRO A 6 7.16 16.07 8.38
N TYR A 7 7.38 17.35 8.10
CA TYR A 7 8.72 17.92 8.19
C TYR A 7 9.36 17.70 9.55
N VAL A 8 10.58 17.14 9.54
CA VAL A 8 11.38 16.89 10.74
C VAL A 8 12.57 17.86 10.76
N PRO A 9 12.66 18.79 11.74
CA PRO A 9 13.80 19.66 11.89
C PRO A 9 15.11 18.86 12.04
N GLY A 10 16.14 19.27 11.30
CA GLY A 10 17.45 18.60 11.31
C GLY A 10 17.57 17.44 10.34
N ALA A 11 16.51 17.02 9.65
CA ALA A 11 16.63 16.07 8.55
C ALA A 11 17.45 16.68 7.40
N HIS A 12 18.31 15.88 6.77
CA HIS A 12 19.08 16.33 5.61
C HIS A 12 18.18 16.62 4.41
N LEU A 13 17.24 15.74 4.11
CA LEU A 13 16.21 15.90 3.08
C LEU A 13 14.89 15.31 3.58
N VAL A 14 13.79 15.95 3.23
CA VAL A 14 12.43 15.51 3.51
C VAL A 14 11.67 15.50 2.19
N PHE A 15 11.07 14.35 1.82
CA PHE A 15 10.26 14.20 0.62
C PHE A 15 8.82 13.91 1.00
N ASP A 16 7.89 14.65 0.42
CA ASP A 16 6.47 14.45 0.67
C ASP A 16 5.63 14.80 -0.56
N HIS A 17 4.41 14.28 -0.60
CA HIS A 17 3.42 14.57 -1.64
C HIS A 17 2.06 15.00 -1.07
N HIS A 18 1.92 15.08 0.25
CA HIS A 18 0.65 15.47 0.86
C HIS A 18 0.38 16.98 0.72
N GLU A 19 -0.78 17.34 0.20
CA GLU A 19 -1.20 18.74 0.10
C GLU A 19 -1.28 19.41 1.49
N SER A 20 -1.64 18.67 2.52
CA SER A 20 -1.67 19.15 3.90
C SER A 20 -0.30 19.65 4.38
N GLU A 21 0.80 19.06 3.91
CA GLU A 21 2.16 19.52 4.23
C GLU A 21 2.50 20.82 3.51
N THR A 22 2.01 21.02 2.29
CA THR A 22 2.13 22.31 1.59
C THR A 22 1.45 23.43 2.38
N VAL A 23 0.24 23.19 2.86
CA VAL A 23 -0.51 24.16 3.68
C VAL A 23 0.18 24.39 5.03
N ARG A 24 0.58 23.33 5.73
CA ARG A 24 1.26 23.42 7.03
C ARG A 24 2.57 24.19 6.98
N ASN A 25 3.28 24.11 5.86
CA ASN A 25 4.59 24.72 5.68
C ASN A 25 4.56 25.96 4.77
N ALA A 26 3.42 26.56 4.48
CA ALA A 26 3.25 27.68 3.54
C ALA A 26 4.12 28.92 3.87
N GLY A 27 4.52 29.12 5.13
CA GLY A 27 5.41 30.20 5.56
C GLY A 27 6.90 29.82 5.65
N ARG A 28 7.25 28.57 5.38
CA ARG A 28 8.63 28.07 5.52
C ARG A 28 9.36 28.13 4.18
N ARG A 29 10.67 28.35 4.26
CA ARG A 29 11.58 28.40 3.10
C ARG A 29 12.71 27.39 3.24
N ASP A 30 12.38 26.23 3.77
CA ASP A 30 13.36 25.15 3.96
C ASP A 30 13.73 24.54 2.60
N THR A 31 14.97 24.65 2.18
CA THR A 31 15.46 24.13 0.88
C THR A 31 15.61 22.61 0.87
N ASN A 32 15.55 21.99 2.04
CA ASN A 32 15.65 20.54 2.23
C ASN A 32 14.27 19.85 2.34
N HIS A 33 13.18 20.58 2.15
CA HIS A 33 11.82 20.04 2.13
C HIS A 33 11.26 20.08 0.70
N ILE A 34 11.19 18.93 0.07
CA ILE A 34 10.75 18.75 -1.31
C ILE A 34 9.33 18.18 -1.28
N ILE A 35 8.35 19.04 -1.59
CA ILE A 35 6.93 18.67 -1.63
C ILE A 35 6.43 18.80 -3.05
N GLU A 36 5.84 17.74 -3.58
CA GLU A 36 5.14 17.70 -4.85
C GLU A 36 3.70 17.22 -4.64
N ALA A 37 2.80 18.11 -4.23
CA ALA A 37 1.42 17.78 -3.85
C ALA A 37 0.59 17.10 -4.94
N HIS A 38 1.01 17.18 -6.20
CA HIS A 38 0.35 16.50 -7.32
C HIS A 38 1.01 15.15 -7.68
N ALA A 39 2.11 14.79 -7.04
CA ALA A 39 2.71 13.49 -7.25
C ALA A 39 1.82 12.39 -6.64
N PRO A 40 1.62 11.26 -7.32
CA PRO A 40 0.76 10.19 -6.83
C PRO A 40 1.35 9.45 -5.62
N SER A 41 2.66 9.58 -5.38
CA SER A 41 3.34 8.96 -4.25
C SER A 41 4.60 9.72 -3.83
N ALA A 42 4.99 9.62 -2.57
CA ALA A 42 6.28 10.13 -2.11
C ALA A 42 7.46 9.41 -2.79
N ALA A 43 7.31 8.16 -3.16
CA ALA A 43 8.29 7.41 -3.95
C ALA A 43 8.51 8.04 -5.33
N ARG A 44 7.45 8.53 -5.99
CA ARG A 44 7.53 9.27 -7.26
C ARG A 44 8.30 10.56 -7.09
N VAL A 45 8.11 11.30 -6.00
CA VAL A 45 8.86 12.52 -5.70
C VAL A 45 10.35 12.23 -5.59
N VAL A 46 10.74 11.19 -4.85
CA VAL A 46 12.15 10.76 -4.73
C VAL A 46 12.70 10.34 -6.09
N TYR A 47 11.95 9.53 -6.83
CA TYR A 47 12.35 9.04 -8.14
C TYR A 47 12.65 10.20 -9.10
N ASN A 48 11.76 11.18 -9.20
CA ASN A 48 11.91 12.35 -10.05
C ASN A 48 13.08 13.23 -9.60
N HIS A 49 13.19 13.50 -8.30
CA HIS A 49 14.23 14.35 -7.73
C HIS A 49 15.65 13.88 -8.08
N TYR A 50 15.88 12.57 -8.06
CA TYR A 50 17.18 11.99 -8.36
C TYR A 50 17.41 11.69 -9.85
N GLY A 51 16.50 12.05 -10.75
CA GLY A 51 16.66 11.89 -12.21
C GLY A 51 16.02 10.63 -12.80
N GLY A 52 15.07 10.02 -12.09
CA GLY A 52 14.21 8.97 -12.62
C GLY A 52 14.96 7.73 -13.07
N LYS A 53 14.63 7.22 -14.26
CA LYS A 53 15.18 5.99 -14.83
C LYS A 53 16.72 5.98 -14.93
N ALA A 54 17.33 7.15 -15.11
CA ALA A 54 18.81 7.24 -15.19
C ALA A 54 19.48 6.92 -13.85
N ALA A 55 18.90 7.38 -12.74
CA ALA A 55 19.40 7.10 -11.40
C ALA A 55 18.95 5.72 -10.87
N PHE A 56 17.77 5.27 -11.29
CA PHE A 56 17.15 4.03 -10.83
C PHE A 56 16.87 3.05 -12.00
N PRO A 57 17.90 2.53 -12.68
CA PRO A 57 17.73 1.73 -13.89
C PRO A 57 16.96 0.41 -13.68
N ARG A 58 16.89 -0.10 -12.46
CA ARG A 58 16.17 -1.33 -12.12
C ARG A 58 14.69 -1.13 -11.81
N ILE A 59 14.27 0.09 -11.50
CA ILE A 59 12.84 0.40 -11.29
C ILE A 59 12.18 0.49 -12.66
N THR A 60 11.25 -0.41 -12.93
CA THR A 60 10.44 -0.39 -14.14
C THR A 60 9.32 0.64 -13.99
N GLU A 61 8.78 1.12 -15.13
CA GLU A 61 7.61 2.03 -15.08
C GLU A 61 6.38 1.32 -14.51
N GLU A 62 6.25 0.03 -14.78
CA GLU A 62 5.19 -0.80 -14.20
C GLU A 62 5.27 -0.83 -12.66
N MET A 63 6.46 -1.09 -12.10
CA MET A 63 6.67 -1.07 -10.65
C MET A 63 6.39 0.32 -10.07
N MET A 64 6.82 1.38 -10.73
CA MET A 64 6.59 2.74 -10.27
C MET A 64 5.09 3.11 -10.32
N ALA A 65 4.38 2.70 -11.38
CA ALA A 65 2.95 2.88 -11.50
C ALA A 65 2.17 2.10 -10.42
N ALA A 66 2.63 0.91 -10.07
CA ALA A 66 2.04 0.11 -8.99
C ALA A 66 2.21 0.78 -7.60
N VAL A 67 3.37 1.37 -7.34
CA VAL A 67 3.59 2.15 -6.11
C VAL A 67 2.71 3.38 -6.07
N ASP A 68 2.59 4.10 -7.18
CA ASP A 68 1.72 5.26 -7.32
C ASP A 68 0.25 4.92 -7.06
N GLN A 69 -0.22 3.82 -7.64
CA GLN A 69 -1.58 3.31 -7.45
C GLN A 69 -1.83 2.93 -5.98
N ALA A 70 -0.86 2.27 -5.34
CA ALA A 70 -0.97 1.85 -3.96
C ALA A 70 -1.07 3.03 -2.99
N ASP A 71 -0.24 4.06 -3.17
CA ASP A 71 -0.17 5.21 -2.27
C ASP A 71 -1.36 6.17 -2.47
N SER A 72 -1.77 6.38 -3.73
CA SER A 72 -2.95 7.21 -4.07
C SER A 72 -4.29 6.50 -3.89
N ALA A 73 -4.29 5.20 -3.61
CA ALA A 73 -5.48 4.34 -3.52
C ALA A 73 -6.40 4.40 -4.76
N GLN A 74 -5.85 4.65 -5.94
CA GLN A 74 -6.60 4.73 -7.19
C GLN A 74 -6.84 3.34 -7.80
N TYR A 75 -7.64 2.55 -7.12
CA TYR A 75 -8.01 1.21 -7.56
C TYR A 75 -9.29 1.21 -8.39
N SER A 76 -9.31 0.42 -9.44
CA SER A 76 -10.53 0.10 -10.17
C SER A 76 -11.41 -0.83 -9.33
N ARG A 77 -12.68 -0.96 -9.71
CA ARG A 77 -13.58 -1.93 -9.10
C ARG A 77 -13.04 -3.37 -9.25
N GLU A 78 -12.40 -3.67 -10.36
CA GLU A 78 -11.83 -4.99 -10.62
C GLU A 78 -10.63 -5.26 -9.69
N ASP A 79 -9.75 -4.28 -9.50
CA ASP A 79 -8.65 -4.36 -8.55
C ASP A 79 -9.12 -4.66 -7.12
N ILE A 80 -10.25 -4.09 -6.73
CA ILE A 80 -10.82 -4.31 -5.38
C ILE A 80 -11.44 -5.70 -5.27
N LEU A 81 -12.19 -6.14 -6.29
CA LEU A 81 -12.95 -7.39 -6.23
C LEU A 81 -12.11 -8.64 -6.53
N ALA A 82 -11.09 -8.50 -7.35
CA ALA A 82 -10.24 -9.60 -7.80
C ALA A 82 -8.78 -9.14 -7.99
N PRO A 83 -8.09 -8.69 -6.92
CA PRO A 83 -6.74 -8.15 -7.02
C PRO A 83 -5.76 -9.17 -7.57
N GLN A 84 -4.91 -8.73 -8.47
CA GLN A 84 -3.88 -9.52 -9.13
C GLN A 84 -2.55 -8.75 -9.18
N GLY A 85 -1.47 -9.45 -9.48
CA GLY A 85 -0.17 -8.83 -9.69
C GLY A 85 0.26 -7.93 -8.52
N TRP A 86 0.70 -6.73 -8.84
CA TRP A 86 1.16 -5.74 -7.85
C TRP A 86 0.06 -5.30 -6.87
N VAL A 87 -1.20 -5.23 -7.32
CA VAL A 87 -2.32 -4.87 -6.43
C VAL A 87 -2.49 -5.92 -5.35
N LEU A 88 -2.45 -7.21 -5.72
CA LEU A 88 -2.52 -8.30 -4.76
C LEU A 88 -1.34 -8.24 -3.78
N LEU A 89 -0.11 -8.06 -4.27
CA LEU A 89 1.07 -7.94 -3.41
C LEU A 89 0.92 -6.78 -2.43
N ASN A 90 0.42 -5.63 -2.89
CA ASN A 90 0.17 -4.50 -2.01
C ASN A 90 -0.84 -4.83 -0.91
N TYR A 91 -1.96 -5.47 -1.24
CA TYR A 91 -2.97 -5.88 -0.25
C TYR A 91 -2.40 -6.85 0.79
N LEU A 92 -1.51 -7.76 0.40
CA LEU A 92 -0.85 -8.67 1.33
C LEU A 92 0.08 -7.95 2.31
N MET A 93 0.71 -6.84 1.87
CA MET A 93 1.70 -6.09 2.65
C MET A 93 1.09 -4.92 3.44
N ASP A 94 -0.10 -4.47 3.09
CA ASP A 94 -0.75 -3.36 3.77
C ASP A 94 -1.19 -3.79 5.19
N SER A 95 -0.71 -3.06 6.20
CA SER A 95 -1.02 -3.33 7.59
C SER A 95 -2.48 -3.04 7.98
N ARG A 96 -3.22 -2.31 7.15
CA ARG A 96 -4.63 -1.98 7.36
C ARG A 96 -5.55 -3.12 6.96
N THR A 97 -5.10 -4.04 6.10
CA THR A 97 -5.87 -5.24 5.77
C THR A 97 -5.96 -6.18 6.97
N GLY A 98 -6.93 -7.06 6.94
CA GLY A 98 -7.09 -8.09 7.95
C GLY A 98 -5.82 -8.92 8.20
N LEU A 99 -4.99 -9.10 7.18
CA LEU A 99 -3.71 -9.82 7.25
C LEU A 99 -2.69 -9.16 8.19
N GLY A 100 -2.70 -7.84 8.34
CA GLY A 100 -1.82 -7.13 9.27
C GLY A 100 -2.05 -7.50 10.74
N ARG A 101 -3.20 -8.09 11.07
CA ARG A 101 -3.54 -8.59 12.41
C ARG A 101 -3.06 -10.01 12.67
N PHE A 102 -2.85 -10.80 11.64
CA PHE A 102 -2.44 -12.21 11.73
C PHE A 102 -0.93 -12.29 11.61
N ARG A 103 -0.30 -12.91 12.56
CA ARG A 103 1.17 -12.94 12.68
C ARG A 103 1.75 -14.36 12.70
N ASP A 104 0.91 -15.35 12.50
CA ASP A 104 1.29 -16.78 12.52
C ASP A 104 1.80 -17.24 11.15
N PHE A 105 2.75 -16.46 10.59
CA PHE A 105 3.42 -16.77 9.35
C PHE A 105 4.82 -17.34 9.63
N ARG A 106 5.31 -18.15 8.70
CA ARG A 106 6.66 -18.74 8.76
C ARG A 106 7.74 -17.67 8.98
N ILE A 107 7.61 -16.51 8.33
CA ILE A 107 8.43 -15.32 8.58
C ILE A 107 7.52 -14.12 8.84
N SER A 108 8.01 -13.18 9.63
CA SER A 108 7.24 -11.95 9.90
C SER A 108 7.00 -11.12 8.63
N ASN A 109 5.94 -10.31 8.62
CA ASN A 109 5.70 -9.35 7.53
C ASN A 109 6.89 -8.41 7.33
N TYR A 110 7.54 -7.97 8.41
CA TYR A 110 8.75 -7.16 8.32
C TYR A 110 9.89 -7.89 7.58
N ALA A 111 10.14 -9.16 7.92
CA ALA A 111 11.17 -9.95 7.24
C ALA A 111 10.85 -10.13 5.75
N LEU A 112 9.59 -10.43 5.42
CA LEU A 112 9.16 -10.52 4.03
C LEU A 112 9.35 -9.19 3.29
N MET A 113 8.96 -8.05 3.87
CA MET A 113 9.16 -6.73 3.25
C MET A 113 10.64 -6.45 2.98
N MET A 114 11.53 -6.82 3.88
CA MET A 114 12.98 -6.67 3.68
C MET A 114 13.51 -7.56 2.56
N ASP A 115 12.97 -8.76 2.41
CA ASP A 115 13.33 -9.65 1.31
C ASP A 115 12.72 -9.19 -0.02
N LEU A 116 11.49 -8.68 -0.03
CA LEU A 116 10.86 -8.12 -1.23
C LEU A 116 11.67 -6.95 -1.82
N ILE A 117 12.36 -6.14 -1.01
CA ILE A 117 13.28 -5.10 -1.51
C ILE A 117 14.35 -5.70 -2.44
N LYS A 118 14.80 -6.93 -2.15
CA LYS A 118 15.78 -7.64 -2.99
C LYS A 118 15.08 -8.30 -4.19
N TYR A 119 13.98 -9.02 -3.95
CA TYR A 119 13.25 -9.74 -5.00
C TYR A 119 12.70 -8.82 -6.10
N CYS A 120 12.13 -7.69 -5.75
CA CYS A 120 11.62 -6.71 -6.71
C CYS A 120 12.70 -6.13 -7.64
N ARG A 121 13.98 -6.32 -7.34
CA ARG A 121 15.08 -5.87 -8.21
C ARG A 121 15.37 -6.82 -9.38
N ASP A 122 15.09 -8.11 -9.17
CA ASP A 122 15.61 -9.18 -10.04
C ASP A 122 14.52 -10.20 -10.46
N HIS A 123 13.26 -10.02 -9.99
CA HIS A 123 12.13 -10.91 -10.28
C HIS A 123 10.94 -10.13 -10.84
N THR A 124 10.14 -10.82 -11.66
CA THR A 124 8.83 -10.30 -12.09
C THR A 124 7.80 -10.45 -10.98
N ILE A 125 6.68 -9.76 -11.08
CA ILE A 125 5.61 -9.86 -10.08
C ILE A 125 5.05 -11.29 -9.98
N GLU A 126 4.95 -12.01 -11.11
CA GLU A 126 4.50 -13.40 -11.12
C GLU A 126 5.46 -14.30 -10.33
N GLN A 127 6.78 -14.12 -10.53
CA GLN A 127 7.79 -14.85 -9.77
C GLN A 127 7.75 -14.54 -8.28
N ILE A 128 7.50 -13.28 -7.92
CA ILE A 128 7.36 -12.86 -6.52
C ILE A 128 6.13 -13.50 -5.89
N LEU A 129 5.01 -13.51 -6.59
CA LEU A 129 3.78 -14.13 -6.09
C LEU A 129 3.90 -15.65 -5.90
N GLU A 130 4.81 -16.32 -6.62
CA GLU A 130 5.08 -17.75 -6.44
C GLU A 130 6.01 -18.08 -5.26
N LEU A 131 6.60 -17.09 -4.60
CA LEU A 131 7.44 -17.33 -3.44
C LEU A 131 6.63 -17.96 -2.30
N PRO A 132 7.16 -19.01 -1.61
CA PRO A 132 6.42 -19.70 -0.56
C PRO A 132 5.88 -18.80 0.56
N ASP A 133 6.66 -17.79 0.98
CA ASP A 133 6.26 -16.85 2.02
C ASP A 133 5.18 -15.87 1.56
N VAL A 134 5.10 -15.61 0.25
CA VAL A 134 4.03 -14.81 -0.37
C VAL A 134 2.79 -15.67 -0.55
N GLN A 135 2.94 -16.90 -1.04
CA GLN A 135 1.82 -17.85 -1.23
C GLN A 135 1.09 -18.18 0.07
N GLU A 136 1.79 -18.29 1.17
CA GLU A 136 1.18 -18.43 2.50
C GLU A 136 0.18 -17.31 2.78
N ARG A 137 0.54 -16.08 2.45
CA ARG A 137 -0.31 -14.90 2.61
C ARG A 137 -1.44 -14.83 1.57
N VAL A 138 -1.15 -15.20 0.34
CA VAL A 138 -2.19 -15.30 -0.72
C VAL A 138 -3.29 -16.27 -0.31
N ALA A 139 -2.92 -17.44 0.23
CA ALA A 139 -3.89 -18.42 0.69
C ALA A 139 -4.79 -17.84 1.80
N LEU A 140 -4.20 -17.21 2.79
CA LEU A 140 -4.93 -16.57 3.89
C LEU A 140 -5.80 -15.40 3.41
N TYR A 141 -5.28 -14.57 2.50
CA TYR A 141 -6.05 -13.47 1.90
C TYR A 141 -7.32 -13.99 1.21
N ARG A 142 -7.19 -15.04 0.40
CA ARG A 142 -8.34 -15.65 -0.29
C ARG A 142 -9.38 -16.20 0.68
N GLU A 143 -8.94 -16.85 1.75
CA GLU A 143 -9.83 -17.33 2.82
C GLU A 143 -10.58 -16.14 3.47
N HIS A 144 -9.86 -15.08 3.82
CA HIS A 144 -10.45 -13.89 4.43
C HIS A 144 -11.40 -13.16 3.48
N ALA A 145 -11.09 -13.09 2.20
CA ALA A 145 -11.95 -12.45 1.20
C ALA A 145 -13.31 -13.14 1.10
N VAL A 146 -13.34 -14.48 1.19
CA VAL A 146 -14.60 -15.25 1.24
C VAL A 146 -15.38 -14.92 2.51
N LYS A 147 -14.73 -15.01 3.67
CA LYS A 147 -15.37 -14.73 4.98
C LYS A 147 -15.88 -13.28 5.07
N ALA A 148 -15.10 -12.32 4.53
CA ALA A 148 -15.52 -10.92 4.48
C ALA A 148 -16.77 -10.73 3.63
N ARG A 149 -16.85 -11.38 2.47
CA ARG A 149 -18.03 -11.32 1.60
C ARG A 149 -19.27 -11.91 2.29
N GLU A 150 -19.14 -13.09 2.88
CA GLU A 150 -20.23 -13.73 3.63
C GLU A 150 -20.70 -12.86 4.81
N GLN A 151 -19.78 -12.19 5.50
CA GLN A 151 -20.09 -11.27 6.58
C GLN A 151 -20.80 -10.02 6.06
N LEU A 152 -20.37 -9.44 4.95
CA LEU A 152 -21.04 -8.31 4.31
C LEU A 152 -22.49 -8.65 3.92
N GLU A 153 -22.68 -9.80 3.28
CA GLU A 153 -24.02 -10.28 2.86
C GLU A 153 -24.96 -10.51 4.05
N ARG A 154 -24.43 -11.03 5.16
CA ARG A 154 -25.21 -11.31 6.37
C ARG A 154 -25.54 -10.06 7.20
N CYS A 155 -24.58 -9.13 7.30
CA CYS A 155 -24.65 -7.99 8.20
C CYS A 155 -25.10 -6.69 7.52
N ALA A 156 -25.30 -6.70 6.19
CA ALA A 156 -25.73 -5.51 5.46
C ALA A 156 -27.20 -5.17 5.76
N ILE A 157 -27.43 -3.91 6.10
CA ILE A 157 -28.75 -3.30 6.20
C ILE A 157 -28.81 -2.21 5.14
N GLU A 158 -29.74 -2.32 4.20
CA GLU A 158 -29.89 -1.42 3.06
C GLU A 158 -31.10 -0.48 3.20
N PRO A 159 -31.02 0.62 3.96
CA PRO A 159 -32.11 1.60 4.04
C PRO A 159 -32.05 2.57 2.85
N GLY A 160 -32.46 2.15 1.66
CA GLY A 160 -32.51 2.98 0.46
C GLY A 160 -31.11 3.22 -0.16
N ASN A 161 -30.64 4.46 -0.18
CA ASN A 161 -29.35 4.84 -0.77
C ASN A 161 -28.14 4.70 0.18
N LEU A 162 -28.34 4.12 1.34
CA LEU A 162 -27.30 3.92 2.34
C LEU A 162 -27.15 2.42 2.63
N VAL A 163 -25.94 1.94 2.74
CA VAL A 163 -25.62 0.61 3.25
C VAL A 163 -24.99 0.76 4.63
N VAL A 164 -25.56 0.10 5.62
CA VAL A 164 -25.03 0.05 6.98
C VAL A 164 -24.63 -1.38 7.28
N LEU A 165 -23.45 -1.57 7.85
CA LEU A 165 -22.99 -2.87 8.33
C LEU A 165 -23.15 -2.91 9.85
N ASP A 166 -24.00 -3.80 10.35
CA ASP A 166 -24.11 -4.06 11.78
C ASP A 166 -23.24 -5.26 12.16
N LEU A 167 -22.08 -4.96 12.72
CA LEU A 167 -21.05 -5.96 13.08
C LEU A 167 -20.99 -6.20 14.61
N ARG A 168 -21.97 -5.75 15.38
CA ARG A 168 -21.95 -5.81 16.86
C ARG A 168 -21.95 -7.23 17.42
N ASP A 169 -22.56 -8.16 16.72
CA ASP A 169 -22.67 -9.57 17.12
C ASP A 169 -21.59 -10.47 16.48
N GLU A 170 -20.64 -9.88 15.75
CA GLU A 170 -19.57 -10.61 15.09
C GLU A 170 -18.34 -10.73 16.00
N GLU A 171 -17.87 -11.95 16.24
CA GLU A 171 -16.64 -12.22 17.02
C GLU A 171 -15.39 -11.70 16.31
N THR A 172 -15.38 -11.81 14.99
CA THR A 172 -14.24 -11.38 14.15
C THR A 172 -14.74 -10.53 13.00
N ILE A 173 -14.15 -9.36 12.81
CA ILE A 173 -14.40 -8.52 11.64
C ILE A 173 -13.40 -8.90 10.56
N TRP A 174 -13.88 -9.45 9.47
CA TRP A 174 -13.09 -9.87 8.31
C TRP A 174 -12.88 -8.69 7.34
N ALA A 175 -12.64 -7.50 7.89
CA ALA A 175 -12.46 -6.32 7.06
C ALA A 175 -11.28 -6.50 6.08
N THR A 176 -11.55 -6.12 4.86
CA THR A 176 -10.55 -5.82 3.85
C THR A 176 -10.51 -4.32 3.64
N ASN A 177 -9.49 -3.81 2.96
CA ASN A 177 -9.44 -2.40 2.59
C ASN A 177 -10.60 -2.01 1.68
#